data_0c57e3fb7763d6047dbd30deaa21c088
#
_entry.id   0c57e3fb7763d6047dbd30deaa21c088
#
_cell.length_a   1.000
_cell.length_b   1.000
_cell.length_c   1.000
_cell.angle_alpha   90.00
_cell.angle_beta   90.00
_cell.angle_gamma   90.00
#
_symmetry.space_group_name_H-M   'P 1'
#
loop_
_entity.id
_entity.type
_entity.pdbx_description
1 polymer ?
#
loop_
_entity_poly.entity_id
_entity_poly.type
_entity_poly.pdbx_seq_one_letter_code
_entity_poly.pdbx_strand_id
1 'polypeptide(L)'
;MMRRSLTLALGLALGLAGNAGAQSLGAGISQNLTAAAALPLDPAALPAPSVRNGQEIFTSFRDGLAEPSCDAEATSPRWQKQFAHAPSRLANQDDDALVLFGYVVEELRKASLPTEFALIPFVESGYRPNARNGSGPTGLWQFIATTARNHRVPMSNGYDGRLSAVDSTQAAVRYLKTLHGMFGGDWRLATMAYNAGEYRVLQSLRKAGMNAQNAKPSALPGLSPVTYAYVEKLHALACVLEDVEDQPGVMASLDRTVPVLKDHTLPAGTSVQQWAAQRALDPARITRLNPALAGGGRASGTTRVLAPVSAANATVTETATALVASAAPVAAAAPTPQAAKTVAAIADRPRSRRHTVRDGESAWTIARRYGMPVKALLSLNGLSGSSVLKPGAVLRVED
;
A
#
# COMPACT_ATOMS: atom_id res chain seq x y z
N MET A 1 -55.25 19.01 23.66
CA MET A 1 -55.33 20.29 24.43
C MET A 1 -54.06 21.06 24.23
N MET A 2 -54.25 22.27 23.72
CA MET A 2 -53.45 23.51 23.73
C MET A 2 -52.02 23.44 23.12
N ARG A 3 -51.81 23.83 21.91
CA ARG A 3 -51.63 25.17 21.27
C ARG A 3 -50.89 26.19 22.15
N ARG A 4 -49.71 26.68 21.68
CA ARG A 4 -49.42 28.13 21.54
C ARG A 4 -48.21 28.31 20.61
N SER A 5 -48.53 29.00 19.50
CA SER A 5 -47.64 29.73 18.59
C SER A 5 -47.29 31.08 19.22
N LEU A 6 -46.13 31.65 18.90
CA LEU A 6 -46.02 33.12 18.82
C LEU A 6 -44.97 33.53 17.77
N THR A 7 -45.41 34.42 16.93
CA THR A 7 -44.82 35.06 15.76
C THR A 7 -44.29 36.46 16.08
N LEU A 8 -43.52 37.01 15.10
CA LEU A 8 -43.20 38.45 14.78
C LEU A 8 -42.05 39.09 15.60
N ALA A 9 -41.15 39.90 15.03
CA ALA A 9 -41.37 40.99 14.09
C ALA A 9 -40.09 41.44 13.34
N LEU A 10 -40.32 41.96 12.25
CA LEU A 10 -39.72 42.78 11.20
C LEU A 10 -39.09 44.07 11.72
N GLY A 11 -37.96 44.52 11.15
CA GLY A 11 -37.38 45.86 11.36
C GLY A 11 -36.55 46.28 10.15
N LEU A 12 -37.18 47.03 9.27
CA LEU A 12 -36.65 47.71 8.09
C LEU A 12 -36.15 49.10 8.48
N ALA A 13 -34.97 49.56 8.05
CA ALA A 13 -34.63 50.99 8.00
C ALA A 13 -33.76 51.29 6.79
N LEU A 14 -34.33 52.05 5.88
CA LEU A 14 -33.67 52.78 4.78
C LEU A 14 -33.00 54.07 5.32
N GLY A 15 -31.88 54.46 4.68
CA GLY A 15 -31.30 55.79 4.83
C GLY A 15 -30.47 56.19 3.62
N LEU A 16 -30.88 57.19 2.93
CA LEU A 16 -30.45 57.67 1.61
C LEU A 16 -29.24 58.63 1.66
N ALA A 17 -28.47 58.59 0.57
CA ALA A 17 -27.93 59.67 -0.25
C ALA A 17 -26.87 60.65 0.28
N GLY A 18 -25.85 60.91 -0.54
CA GLY A 18 -24.96 62.04 -0.51
C GLY A 18 -23.92 62.04 -1.62
N ASN A 19 -24.06 62.91 -2.55
CA ASN A 19 -23.47 63.02 -3.88
C ASN A 19 -22.16 63.82 -3.91
N ALA A 20 -21.37 63.58 -4.97
CA ALA A 20 -20.48 64.45 -5.70
C ALA A 20 -19.06 64.83 -5.19
N GLY A 21 -18.10 64.65 -6.07
CA GLY A 21 -16.79 65.30 -6.05
C GLY A 21 -15.77 64.66 -6.97
N ALA A 22 -15.84 64.94 -8.27
CA ALA A 22 -14.80 64.62 -9.22
C ALA A 22 -13.62 65.62 -9.08
N GLN A 23 -12.39 65.12 -9.02
CA GLN A 23 -11.23 65.86 -9.60
C GLN A 23 -10.11 64.89 -9.95
N SER A 24 -9.63 65.01 -11.17
CA SER A 24 -8.52 64.38 -11.84
C SER A 24 -7.16 64.78 -11.28
N LEU A 25 -6.17 63.93 -11.40
CA LEU A 25 -4.86 64.15 -12.04
C LEU A 25 -3.78 63.22 -11.43
N GLY A 26 -3.22 62.40 -12.28
CA GLY A 26 -1.77 62.39 -12.45
C GLY A 26 -0.94 61.29 -11.73
N ALA A 27 -0.55 60.36 -12.53
CA ALA A 27 0.82 59.75 -12.55
C ALA A 27 1.39 59.08 -11.28
N GLY A 28 1.63 57.81 -11.40
CA GLY A 28 2.52 57.09 -10.47
C GLY A 28 2.21 55.59 -10.39
N ILE A 29 2.34 54.86 -11.50
CA ILE A 29 2.31 53.40 -11.44
C ILE A 29 3.66 52.93 -10.90
N SER A 30 3.81 52.85 -9.60
CA SER A 30 4.82 52.03 -8.97
C SER A 30 4.32 50.58 -8.90
N GLN A 31 4.79 49.77 -9.82
CA GLN A 31 4.58 48.34 -9.79
C GLN A 31 5.38 47.74 -8.62
N ASN A 32 4.76 47.66 -7.48
CA ASN A 32 5.21 46.72 -6.43
C ASN A 32 4.79 45.30 -6.86
N LEU A 33 5.60 44.67 -7.70
CA LEU A 33 5.60 43.22 -7.82
C LEU A 33 6.13 42.63 -6.49
N THR A 34 5.24 42.50 -5.52
CA THR A 34 5.49 41.61 -4.38
C THR A 34 5.64 40.21 -4.97
N ALA A 35 6.89 39.72 -4.99
CA ALA A 35 7.17 38.32 -5.23
C ALA A 35 6.33 37.51 -4.24
N ALA A 36 5.28 36.86 -4.75
CA ALA A 36 4.53 35.88 -4.00
C ALA A 36 5.54 34.79 -3.63
N ALA A 37 6.00 34.80 -2.38
CA ALA A 37 6.78 33.70 -1.84
C ALA A 37 5.96 32.43 -2.06
N ALA A 38 6.46 31.55 -2.92
CA ALA A 38 5.86 30.23 -3.11
C ALA A 38 5.85 29.55 -1.74
N LEU A 39 4.68 29.38 -1.17
CA LEU A 39 4.52 28.59 0.03
C LEU A 39 5.11 27.19 -0.26
N PRO A 40 5.90 26.62 0.65
CA PRO A 40 6.38 25.27 0.47
C PRO A 40 5.16 24.36 0.31
N LEU A 41 5.07 23.68 -0.86
CA LEU A 41 4.02 22.70 -1.11
C LEU A 41 4.18 21.59 -0.05
N ASP A 42 3.15 21.40 0.75
CA ASP A 42 3.07 20.30 1.69
C ASP A 42 3.19 18.98 0.88
N PRO A 43 4.21 18.13 1.14
CA PRO A 43 4.37 16.86 0.43
C PRO A 43 3.13 15.95 0.54
N ALA A 44 2.29 16.14 1.56
CA ALA A 44 1.02 15.44 1.72
C ALA A 44 -0.07 15.96 0.76
N ALA A 45 0.11 17.13 0.14
CA ALA A 45 -0.86 17.71 -0.80
C ALA A 45 -0.65 17.27 -2.26
N LEU A 46 0.44 16.53 -2.55
CA LEU A 46 0.65 15.99 -3.90
C LEU A 46 -0.33 14.84 -4.16
N PRO A 47 -0.97 14.82 -5.35
CA PRO A 47 -1.84 13.71 -5.71
C PRO A 47 -1.01 12.40 -5.69
N ALA A 48 -1.60 11.34 -5.12
CA ALA A 48 -0.94 10.04 -5.10
C ALA A 48 -0.57 9.61 -6.53
N PRO A 49 0.63 9.02 -6.74
CA PRO A 49 1.05 8.61 -8.07
C PRO A 49 0.06 7.63 -8.67
N SER A 50 -0.25 7.80 -9.95
CA SER A 50 -1.16 6.90 -10.68
C SER A 50 -0.48 5.63 -11.18
N VAL A 51 0.85 5.65 -11.22
CA VAL A 51 1.71 4.54 -11.66
C VAL A 51 2.94 4.47 -10.76
N ARG A 52 3.55 3.29 -10.71
CA ARG A 52 4.85 3.06 -10.05
C ARG A 52 5.65 2.03 -10.81
N ASN A 53 6.92 1.91 -10.52
CA ASN A 53 7.75 0.83 -11.06
C ASN A 53 7.45 -0.50 -10.35
N GLY A 54 7.46 -1.61 -11.07
CA GLY A 54 7.26 -2.94 -10.48
C GLY A 54 8.34 -3.32 -9.47
N GLN A 55 9.57 -2.87 -9.65
CA GLN A 55 10.64 -3.05 -8.65
C GLN A 55 10.36 -2.27 -7.36
N GLU A 56 9.69 -1.12 -7.42
CA GLU A 56 9.27 -0.37 -6.21
C GLU A 56 8.23 -1.14 -5.40
N ILE A 57 7.33 -1.88 -6.07
CA ILE A 57 6.38 -2.76 -5.38
C ILE A 57 7.13 -3.83 -4.60
N PHE A 58 8.13 -4.44 -5.24
CA PHE A 58 8.96 -5.47 -4.66
C PHE A 58 9.79 -4.93 -3.47
N THR A 59 10.42 -3.78 -3.65
CA THR A 59 11.12 -3.05 -2.59
C THR A 59 10.20 -2.76 -1.41
N SER A 60 8.99 -2.25 -1.67
CA SER A 60 8.00 -1.95 -0.62
C SER A 60 7.57 -3.21 0.15
N PHE A 61 7.47 -4.35 -0.52
CA PHE A 61 7.23 -5.63 0.13
C PHE A 61 8.37 -6.00 1.08
N ARG A 62 9.61 -5.96 0.62
CA ARG A 62 10.80 -6.32 1.43
C ARG A 62 11.00 -5.39 2.61
N ASP A 63 10.79 -4.09 2.41
CA ASP A 63 10.90 -3.08 3.48
C ASP A 63 9.88 -3.27 4.61
N GLY A 64 8.84 -4.00 4.37
CA GLY A 64 7.78 -4.27 5.33
C GLY A 64 7.85 -5.63 6.00
N LEU A 65 8.81 -6.48 5.63
CA LEU A 65 8.99 -7.78 6.27
C LEU A 65 9.35 -7.60 7.75
N ALA A 66 8.70 -8.35 8.62
CA ALA A 66 9.08 -8.44 10.03
C ALA A 66 10.36 -9.24 10.21
N GLU A 67 10.63 -10.18 9.30
CA GLU A 67 11.81 -11.02 9.27
C GLU A 67 12.50 -10.92 7.90
N PRO A 68 13.35 -9.90 7.72
CA PRO A 68 13.97 -9.58 6.44
C PRO A 68 15.14 -10.50 6.05
N SER A 69 15.46 -11.51 6.83
CA SER A 69 16.53 -12.46 6.52
C SER A 69 15.97 -13.86 6.32
N CYS A 70 16.22 -14.41 5.13
CA CYS A 70 15.96 -15.81 4.88
C CYS A 70 16.99 -16.67 5.59
N ASP A 71 16.54 -17.52 6.50
CA ASP A 71 17.35 -18.61 7.05
C ASP A 71 17.19 -19.84 6.14
N ALA A 72 18.19 -20.07 5.29
CA ALA A 72 18.17 -21.17 4.34
C ALA A 72 18.09 -22.55 5.04
N GLU A 73 18.66 -22.68 6.26
CA GLU A 73 18.64 -23.93 7.03
C GLU A 73 17.26 -24.18 7.67
N ALA A 74 16.56 -23.11 8.06
CA ALA A 74 15.22 -23.19 8.61
C ALA A 74 14.13 -23.29 7.52
N THR A 75 14.50 -23.12 6.25
CA THR A 75 13.54 -23.06 5.15
C THR A 75 13.37 -24.44 4.50
N SER A 76 12.13 -24.90 4.40
CA SER A 76 11.79 -26.19 3.80
C SER A 76 12.04 -26.20 2.28
N PRO A 77 12.97 -27.03 1.75
CA PRO A 77 13.23 -27.12 0.31
C PRO A 77 12.00 -27.55 -0.50
N ARG A 78 11.10 -28.33 0.12
CA ARG A 78 9.82 -28.72 -0.49
C ARG A 78 8.98 -27.51 -0.83
N TRP A 79 8.87 -26.54 0.09
CA TRP A 79 8.03 -25.36 -0.11
C TRP A 79 8.72 -24.34 -1.01
N GLN A 80 10.04 -24.20 -0.94
CA GLN A 80 10.79 -23.39 -1.91
C GLN A 80 10.54 -23.89 -3.34
N LYS A 81 10.65 -25.20 -3.58
CA LYS A 81 10.35 -25.80 -4.90
C LYS A 81 8.90 -25.57 -5.33
N GLN A 82 7.95 -25.66 -4.40
CA GLN A 82 6.53 -25.44 -4.71
C GLN A 82 6.27 -24.01 -5.17
N PHE A 83 6.94 -23.02 -4.58
CA PHE A 83 6.75 -21.61 -4.86
C PHE A 83 7.77 -20.99 -5.81
N ALA A 84 8.71 -21.78 -6.35
CA ALA A 84 9.74 -21.31 -7.28
C ALA A 84 9.18 -20.56 -8.51
N HIS A 85 7.91 -20.76 -8.84
CA HIS A 85 7.23 -20.07 -9.94
C HIS A 85 6.71 -18.66 -9.57
N ALA A 86 6.70 -18.29 -8.29
CA ALA A 86 6.12 -17.02 -7.85
C ALA A 86 6.83 -15.78 -8.45
N PRO A 87 8.17 -15.72 -8.51
CA PRO A 87 8.88 -14.61 -9.15
C PRO A 87 8.50 -14.43 -10.62
N SER A 88 8.53 -15.51 -11.40
CA SER A 88 8.17 -15.48 -12.83
C SER A 88 6.73 -15.03 -13.03
N ARG A 89 5.84 -15.38 -12.11
CA ARG A 89 4.45 -14.97 -12.17
C ARG A 89 4.28 -13.47 -11.90
N LEU A 90 5.01 -12.91 -10.95
CA LEU A 90 5.03 -11.46 -10.70
C LEU A 90 5.65 -10.71 -11.88
N ALA A 91 6.66 -11.29 -12.52
CA ALA A 91 7.31 -10.72 -13.69
C ALA A 91 6.43 -10.77 -14.96
N ASN A 92 5.44 -11.67 -15.04
CA ASN A 92 4.57 -11.80 -16.19
C ASN A 92 3.68 -10.55 -16.38
N GLN A 93 3.77 -9.93 -17.56
CA GLN A 93 3.01 -8.72 -17.90
C GLN A 93 1.52 -9.00 -18.16
N ASP A 94 1.18 -10.20 -18.58
CA ASP A 94 -0.20 -10.62 -18.87
C ASP A 94 -0.96 -11.09 -17.63
N ASP A 95 -0.27 -11.23 -16.48
CA ASP A 95 -0.88 -11.61 -15.21
C ASP A 95 -1.17 -10.36 -14.35
N ASP A 96 -2.34 -10.31 -13.75
CA ASP A 96 -2.71 -9.24 -12.81
C ASP A 96 -2.08 -9.42 -11.41
N ALA A 97 -1.23 -10.45 -11.20
CA ALA A 97 -0.66 -10.79 -9.89
C ALA A 97 0.20 -9.66 -9.32
N LEU A 98 1.10 -9.05 -10.10
CA LEU A 98 1.95 -7.95 -9.62
C LEU A 98 1.14 -6.72 -9.19
N VAL A 99 0.11 -6.38 -9.96
CA VAL A 99 -0.76 -5.23 -9.70
C VAL A 99 -1.57 -5.45 -8.42
N LEU A 100 -2.13 -6.66 -8.25
CA LEU A 100 -2.86 -7.06 -7.04
C LEU A 100 -1.93 -7.19 -5.82
N PHE A 101 -0.74 -7.76 -6.02
CA PHE A 101 0.28 -7.85 -4.97
C PHE A 101 0.65 -6.46 -4.46
N GLY A 102 0.90 -5.52 -5.38
CA GLY A 102 1.17 -4.14 -5.04
C GLY A 102 0.04 -3.47 -4.26
N TYR A 103 -1.21 -3.72 -4.61
CA TYR A 103 -2.37 -3.24 -3.87
C TYR A 103 -2.41 -3.82 -2.44
N VAL A 104 -2.22 -5.12 -2.29
CA VAL A 104 -2.23 -5.78 -0.98
C VAL A 104 -1.08 -5.31 -0.09
N VAL A 105 0.14 -5.22 -0.63
CA VAL A 105 1.31 -4.68 0.08
C VAL A 105 1.04 -3.27 0.58
N GLU A 106 0.45 -2.40 -0.25
CA GLU A 106 0.12 -1.03 0.15
C GLU A 106 -0.91 -0.99 1.28
N GLU A 107 -1.98 -1.81 1.21
CA GLU A 107 -2.99 -1.86 2.27
C GLU A 107 -2.44 -2.39 3.60
N LEU A 108 -1.53 -3.36 3.57
CA LEU A 108 -0.83 -3.85 4.77
C LEU A 108 0.11 -2.78 5.34
N ARG A 109 0.88 -2.11 4.50
CA ARG A 109 1.78 -1.01 4.91
C ARG A 109 1.02 0.15 5.55
N LYS A 110 -0.11 0.56 4.99
CA LYS A 110 -1.02 1.58 5.58
C LYS A 110 -1.52 1.18 6.97
N ALA A 111 -1.71 -0.11 7.20
CA ALA A 111 -2.14 -0.65 8.48
C ALA A 111 -0.99 -0.91 9.47
N SER A 112 0.26 -0.64 9.07
CA SER A 112 1.49 -0.96 9.82
C SER A 112 1.59 -2.45 10.16
N LEU A 113 1.27 -3.30 9.18
CA LEU A 113 1.34 -4.75 9.30
C LEU A 113 2.54 -5.31 8.54
N PRO A 114 3.13 -6.41 9.02
CA PRO A 114 4.13 -7.18 8.29
C PRO A 114 3.69 -7.55 6.88
N THR A 115 4.57 -7.38 5.92
CA THR A 115 4.26 -7.69 4.52
C THR A 115 4.35 -9.17 4.19
N GLU A 116 4.82 -10.03 5.09
CA GLU A 116 4.64 -11.48 5.02
C GLU A 116 3.17 -11.85 4.81
N PHE A 117 2.25 -11.07 5.36
CA PHE A 117 0.81 -11.30 5.14
C PHE A 117 0.38 -11.10 3.68
N ALA A 118 1.15 -10.37 2.86
CA ALA A 118 0.91 -10.30 1.42
C ALA A 118 1.15 -11.62 0.70
N LEU A 119 1.82 -12.57 1.35
CA LEU A 119 2.08 -13.90 0.82
C LEU A 119 0.89 -14.85 1.03
N ILE A 120 -0.04 -14.53 1.94
CA ILE A 120 -1.25 -15.33 2.16
C ILE A 120 -2.03 -15.56 0.87
N PRO A 121 -2.36 -14.55 0.04
CA PRO A 121 -3.05 -14.76 -1.23
C PRO A 121 -2.32 -15.67 -2.23
N PHE A 122 -0.98 -15.75 -2.19
CA PHE A 122 -0.24 -16.72 -3.01
C PHE A 122 -0.57 -18.15 -2.58
N VAL A 123 -0.55 -18.41 -1.27
CA VAL A 123 -0.81 -19.74 -0.70
C VAL A 123 -2.28 -20.14 -0.88
N GLU A 124 -3.20 -19.20 -0.73
CA GLU A 124 -4.65 -19.43 -0.71
C GLU A 124 -5.26 -19.54 -2.11
N SER A 125 -4.97 -18.59 -2.98
CA SER A 125 -5.64 -18.48 -4.27
C SER A 125 -4.67 -18.37 -5.45
N GLY A 126 -3.38 -18.25 -5.19
CA GLY A 126 -2.39 -17.83 -6.17
C GLY A 126 -2.74 -16.46 -6.75
N TYR A 127 -3.12 -15.50 -5.93
CA TYR A 127 -3.53 -14.15 -6.35
C TYR A 127 -4.66 -14.11 -7.39
N ARG A 128 -5.61 -15.03 -7.31
CA ARG A 128 -6.79 -15.07 -8.18
C ARG A 128 -8.05 -14.63 -7.43
N PRO A 129 -8.59 -13.43 -7.69
CA PRO A 129 -9.76 -12.93 -6.96
C PRO A 129 -11.04 -13.77 -7.21
N ASN A 130 -11.09 -14.49 -8.34
CA ASN A 130 -12.21 -15.36 -8.70
C ASN A 130 -12.09 -16.80 -8.17
N ALA A 131 -11.04 -17.12 -7.39
CA ALA A 131 -10.82 -18.48 -6.89
C ALA A 131 -11.98 -18.95 -6.03
N ARG A 132 -12.42 -20.17 -6.25
CA ARG A 132 -13.48 -20.85 -5.47
C ARG A 132 -13.01 -22.25 -5.12
N ASN A 133 -13.13 -22.62 -3.85
CA ASN A 133 -12.91 -23.97 -3.38
C ASN A 133 -14.28 -24.62 -3.16
N GLY A 134 -14.47 -25.86 -3.65
CA GLY A 134 -15.72 -26.60 -3.50
C GLY A 134 -16.14 -26.83 -2.05
N SER A 135 -15.21 -26.72 -1.10
CA SER A 135 -15.48 -26.80 0.34
C SER A 135 -15.92 -25.48 0.99
N GLY A 136 -16.04 -24.38 0.21
CA GLY A 136 -16.61 -23.12 0.67
C GLY A 136 -15.69 -21.90 0.70
N PRO A 137 -14.36 -22.00 0.92
CA PRO A 137 -13.44 -20.88 0.81
C PRO A 137 -13.50 -20.21 -0.57
N THR A 138 -13.41 -18.87 -0.60
CA THR A 138 -13.69 -18.12 -1.84
C THR A 138 -12.88 -16.83 -1.87
N GLY A 139 -12.44 -16.43 -3.09
CA GLY A 139 -11.80 -15.17 -3.41
C GLY A 139 -10.31 -15.16 -3.12
N LEU A 140 -9.73 -13.96 -3.19
CA LEU A 140 -8.30 -13.72 -3.05
C LEU A 140 -7.73 -14.30 -1.74
N TRP A 141 -8.47 -14.14 -0.64
CA TRP A 141 -8.10 -14.49 0.72
C TRP A 141 -8.70 -15.81 1.22
N GLN A 142 -9.44 -16.53 0.37
CA GLN A 142 -10.10 -17.78 0.67
C GLN A 142 -10.89 -17.78 1.98
N PHE A 143 -11.64 -16.70 2.25
CA PHE A 143 -12.51 -16.64 3.40
C PHE A 143 -13.65 -17.65 3.31
N ILE A 144 -13.92 -18.38 4.40
CA ILE A 144 -15.20 -19.05 4.59
C ILE A 144 -16.28 -18.02 4.89
N ALA A 145 -17.53 -18.34 4.58
CA ALA A 145 -18.66 -17.40 4.70
C ALA A 145 -18.83 -16.85 6.13
N THR A 146 -18.61 -17.68 7.15
CA THR A 146 -18.73 -17.24 8.56
C THR A 146 -17.66 -16.22 8.91
N THR A 147 -16.39 -16.50 8.60
CA THR A 147 -15.29 -15.54 8.82
C THR A 147 -15.52 -14.23 8.07
N ALA A 148 -15.95 -14.31 6.81
CA ALA A 148 -16.27 -13.15 6.01
C ALA A 148 -17.31 -12.24 6.67
N ARG A 149 -18.42 -12.81 7.16
CA ARG A 149 -19.47 -12.06 7.87
C ARG A 149 -18.94 -11.43 9.16
N ASN A 150 -18.19 -12.18 9.96
CA ASN A 150 -17.59 -11.70 11.22
C ASN A 150 -16.67 -10.49 10.98
N HIS A 151 -16.01 -10.44 9.81
CA HIS A 151 -15.14 -9.34 9.42
C HIS A 151 -15.80 -8.36 8.45
N ARG A 152 -17.15 -8.29 8.44
CA ARG A 152 -17.95 -7.30 7.72
C ARG A 152 -17.73 -7.30 6.21
N VAL A 153 -17.46 -8.47 5.62
CA VAL A 153 -17.49 -8.62 4.16
C VAL A 153 -18.95 -8.56 3.71
N PRO A 154 -19.34 -7.65 2.81
CA PRO A 154 -20.70 -7.58 2.32
C PRO A 154 -21.08 -8.88 1.58
N MET A 155 -22.16 -9.48 1.99
CA MET A 155 -22.71 -10.68 1.35
C MET A 155 -24.21 -10.48 1.24
N SER A 156 -24.70 -10.26 0.03
CA SER A 156 -26.11 -10.07 -0.29
C SER A 156 -26.50 -10.95 -1.47
N ASN A 157 -27.81 -11.00 -1.79
CA ASN A 157 -28.27 -11.75 -2.95
C ASN A 157 -27.62 -11.19 -4.24
N GLY A 158 -26.95 -12.05 -4.98
CA GLY A 158 -26.20 -11.68 -6.19
C GLY A 158 -24.83 -11.02 -5.96
N TYR A 159 -24.40 -10.77 -4.70
CA TYR A 159 -23.09 -10.20 -4.40
C TYR A 159 -22.36 -10.97 -3.29
N ASP A 160 -21.25 -11.57 -3.64
CA ASP A 160 -20.33 -12.20 -2.69
C ASP A 160 -19.06 -11.36 -2.57
N GLY A 161 -18.97 -10.55 -1.50
CA GLY A 161 -17.82 -9.67 -1.27
C GLY A 161 -16.50 -10.39 -1.03
N ARG A 162 -16.50 -11.72 -0.82
CA ARG A 162 -15.27 -12.51 -0.79
C ARG A 162 -14.54 -12.52 -2.14
N LEU A 163 -15.31 -12.35 -3.24
CA LEU A 163 -14.83 -12.20 -4.60
C LEU A 163 -14.44 -10.74 -4.94
N SER A 164 -14.75 -9.78 -4.07
CA SER A 164 -14.29 -8.40 -4.19
C SER A 164 -12.88 -8.30 -3.63
N ALA A 165 -11.91 -7.97 -4.47
CA ALA A 165 -10.53 -7.76 -4.01
C ALA A 165 -10.46 -6.61 -2.99
N VAL A 166 -11.32 -5.59 -3.10
CA VAL A 166 -11.41 -4.47 -2.14
C VAL A 166 -11.97 -4.94 -0.81
N ASP A 167 -13.20 -5.51 -0.81
CA ASP A 167 -13.90 -5.86 0.43
C ASP A 167 -13.17 -6.94 1.21
N SER A 168 -12.67 -7.97 0.50
CA SER A 168 -11.94 -9.06 1.13
C SER A 168 -10.57 -8.63 1.65
N THR A 169 -9.83 -7.76 0.94
CA THR A 169 -8.54 -7.25 1.43
C THR A 169 -8.73 -6.36 2.65
N GLN A 170 -9.69 -5.45 2.65
CA GLN A 170 -9.97 -4.63 3.83
C GLN A 170 -10.40 -5.48 5.05
N ALA A 171 -11.17 -6.54 4.82
CA ALA A 171 -11.52 -7.48 5.88
C ALA A 171 -10.31 -8.26 6.39
N ALA A 172 -9.44 -8.74 5.48
CA ALA A 172 -8.22 -9.45 5.84
C ALA A 172 -7.26 -8.57 6.64
N VAL A 173 -7.04 -7.32 6.21
CA VAL A 173 -6.21 -6.37 6.94
C VAL A 173 -6.74 -6.11 8.35
N ARG A 174 -8.05 -5.91 8.51
CA ARG A 174 -8.66 -5.75 9.85
C ARG A 174 -8.48 -6.99 10.72
N TYR A 175 -8.69 -8.18 10.15
CA TYR A 175 -8.54 -9.44 10.87
C TYR A 175 -7.07 -9.67 11.25
N LEU A 176 -6.15 -9.53 10.32
CA LEU A 176 -4.71 -9.68 10.56
C LEU A 176 -4.21 -8.66 11.59
N LYS A 177 -4.72 -7.42 11.57
CA LYS A 177 -4.38 -6.42 12.61
C LYS A 177 -4.84 -6.86 13.99
N THR A 178 -6.02 -7.44 14.10
CA THR A 178 -6.54 -8.01 15.36
C THR A 178 -5.66 -9.18 15.80
N LEU A 179 -5.35 -10.12 14.92
CA LEU A 179 -4.51 -11.28 15.23
C LEU A 179 -3.09 -10.86 15.62
N HIS A 180 -2.46 -9.97 14.84
CA HIS A 180 -1.11 -9.48 15.10
C HIS A 180 -1.03 -8.79 16.47
N GLY A 181 -2.01 -7.94 16.81
CA GLY A 181 -2.10 -7.34 18.14
C GLY A 181 -2.36 -8.36 19.26
N MET A 182 -3.24 -9.35 19.03
CA MET A 182 -3.55 -10.40 20.00
C MET A 182 -2.34 -11.27 20.35
N PHE A 183 -1.46 -11.48 19.39
CA PHE A 183 -0.26 -12.31 19.54
C PHE A 183 1.02 -11.47 19.71
N GLY A 184 0.90 -10.25 20.26
CA GLY A 184 2.06 -9.44 20.68
C GLY A 184 2.99 -9.01 19.55
N GLY A 185 2.51 -8.97 18.32
CA GLY A 185 3.30 -8.61 17.14
C GLY A 185 4.00 -9.80 16.46
N ASP A 186 3.80 -11.02 16.94
CA ASP A 186 4.36 -12.22 16.28
C ASP A 186 3.54 -12.56 15.03
N TRP A 187 4.14 -12.37 13.86
CA TRP A 187 3.48 -12.63 12.57
C TRP A 187 3.24 -14.13 12.33
N ARG A 188 4.06 -15.03 12.90
CA ARG A 188 3.90 -16.48 12.77
C ARG A 188 2.67 -16.95 13.54
N LEU A 189 2.51 -16.50 14.79
CA LEU A 189 1.31 -16.80 15.59
C LEU A 189 0.05 -16.22 14.94
N ALA A 190 0.11 -15.00 14.41
CA ALA A 190 -0.99 -14.39 13.68
C ALA A 190 -1.35 -15.21 12.42
N THR A 191 -0.35 -15.70 11.69
CA THR A 191 -0.51 -16.58 10.52
C THR A 191 -1.13 -17.93 10.90
N MET A 192 -0.66 -18.54 11.98
CA MET A 192 -1.26 -19.78 12.51
C MET A 192 -2.74 -19.57 12.88
N ALA A 193 -3.05 -18.43 13.50
CA ALA A 193 -4.41 -18.07 13.88
C ALA A 193 -5.29 -17.77 12.67
N TYR A 194 -4.76 -17.17 11.62
CA TYR A 194 -5.47 -16.98 10.36
C TYR A 194 -5.90 -18.32 9.75
N ASN A 195 -5.02 -19.32 9.78
CA ASN A 195 -5.28 -20.65 9.24
C ASN A 195 -6.17 -21.52 10.15
N ALA A 196 -5.87 -21.58 11.46
CA ALA A 196 -6.51 -22.51 12.40
C ALA A 196 -7.65 -21.90 13.21
N GLY A 197 -7.77 -20.57 13.24
CA GLY A 197 -8.59 -19.79 14.15
C GLY A 197 -7.82 -19.42 15.43
N GLU A 198 -8.03 -18.18 15.89
CA GLU A 198 -7.33 -17.58 17.03
C GLU A 198 -7.54 -18.37 18.34
N TYR A 199 -8.75 -18.88 18.54
CA TYR A 199 -9.07 -19.64 19.75
C TYR A 199 -8.21 -20.90 19.90
N ARG A 200 -7.95 -21.63 18.81
CA ARG A 200 -7.10 -22.84 18.83
C ARG A 200 -5.67 -22.51 19.16
N VAL A 201 -5.12 -21.42 18.62
CA VAL A 201 -3.76 -20.97 18.92
C VAL A 201 -3.64 -20.53 20.38
N LEU A 202 -4.60 -19.77 20.89
CA LEU A 202 -4.66 -19.39 22.31
C LEU A 202 -4.75 -20.61 23.24
N GLN A 203 -5.52 -21.61 22.86
CA GLN A 203 -5.61 -22.88 23.59
C GLN A 203 -4.28 -23.62 23.60
N SER A 204 -3.59 -23.66 22.47
CA SER A 204 -2.28 -24.28 22.33
C SER A 204 -1.21 -23.60 23.19
N LEU A 205 -1.19 -22.27 23.20
CA LEU A 205 -0.32 -21.47 24.07
C LEU A 205 -0.54 -21.82 25.55
N ARG A 206 -1.82 -21.86 26.00
CA ARG A 206 -2.16 -22.25 27.38
C ARG A 206 -1.70 -23.66 27.73
N LYS A 207 -1.88 -24.65 26.83
CA LYS A 207 -1.41 -26.03 27.03
C LYS A 207 0.10 -26.12 27.12
N ALA A 208 0.82 -25.26 26.43
CA ALA A 208 2.28 -25.17 26.46
C ALA A 208 2.83 -24.38 27.67
N GLY A 209 1.96 -23.74 28.47
CA GLY A 209 2.41 -22.80 29.51
C GLY A 209 3.09 -21.57 28.96
N MET A 210 2.75 -21.18 27.72
CA MET A 210 3.35 -20.07 26.98
C MET A 210 2.34 -18.91 26.84
N ASN A 211 2.86 -17.72 26.55
CA ASN A 211 2.11 -16.56 26.13
C ASN A 211 2.70 -15.99 24.83
N ALA A 212 2.13 -14.92 24.28
CA ALA A 212 2.58 -14.35 23.02
C ALA A 212 4.05 -13.86 23.05
N GLN A 213 4.58 -13.47 24.22
CA GLN A 213 5.94 -12.93 24.35
C GLN A 213 7.02 -14.00 24.41
N ASN A 214 6.69 -15.22 24.88
CA ASN A 214 7.64 -16.33 25.01
C ASN A 214 7.29 -17.53 24.12
N ALA A 215 6.32 -17.37 23.23
CA ALA A 215 5.87 -18.44 22.36
C ALA A 215 6.99 -18.92 21.43
N LYS A 216 6.98 -20.23 21.21
CA LYS A 216 7.76 -20.89 20.14
C LYS A 216 6.75 -21.53 19.20
N PRO A 217 6.42 -20.90 18.05
CA PRO A 217 5.34 -21.35 17.15
C PRO A 217 5.46 -22.82 16.76
N SER A 218 6.68 -23.31 16.50
CA SER A 218 6.94 -24.72 16.15
C SER A 218 6.75 -25.72 17.30
N ALA A 219 6.76 -25.25 18.56
CA ALA A 219 6.59 -26.07 19.76
C ALA A 219 5.18 -26.06 20.34
N LEU A 220 4.22 -25.38 19.73
CA LEU A 220 2.84 -25.30 20.20
C LEU A 220 2.14 -26.65 20.01
N PRO A 221 1.55 -27.28 21.07
CA PRO A 221 0.93 -28.59 20.95
C PRO A 221 -0.50 -28.53 20.41
N GLY A 222 -0.93 -29.62 19.75
CA GLY A 222 -2.36 -29.86 19.44
C GLY A 222 -2.92 -29.03 18.28
N LEU A 223 -2.06 -28.40 17.48
CA LEU A 223 -2.45 -27.80 16.21
C LEU A 223 -2.29 -28.82 15.06
N SER A 224 -3.01 -28.57 13.98
CA SER A 224 -2.90 -29.42 12.78
C SER A 224 -1.52 -29.30 12.14
N PRO A 225 -0.94 -30.38 11.59
CA PRO A 225 0.26 -30.31 10.73
C PRO A 225 0.13 -29.28 9.59
N VAL A 226 -1.09 -29.07 9.08
CA VAL A 226 -1.37 -28.05 8.07
C VAL A 226 -1.08 -26.65 8.60
N THR A 227 -1.37 -26.38 9.87
CA THR A 227 -1.16 -25.06 10.48
C THR A 227 0.34 -24.74 10.64
N TYR A 228 1.16 -25.72 11.02
CA TYR A 228 2.62 -25.52 11.07
C TYR A 228 3.17 -25.35 9.66
N ALA A 229 2.78 -26.21 8.72
CA ALA A 229 3.18 -26.10 7.33
C ALA A 229 2.75 -24.77 6.68
N TYR A 230 1.72 -24.11 7.20
CA TYR A 230 1.26 -22.82 6.68
C TYR A 230 2.28 -21.72 6.95
N VAL A 231 2.86 -21.68 8.14
CA VAL A 231 3.96 -20.74 8.47
C VAL A 231 5.20 -21.03 7.63
N GLU A 232 5.59 -22.31 7.52
CA GLU A 232 6.71 -22.74 6.69
C GLU A 232 6.55 -22.34 5.22
N LYS A 233 5.32 -22.44 4.68
CA LYS A 233 5.00 -22.02 3.31
C LYS A 233 5.23 -20.53 3.11
N LEU A 234 4.74 -19.67 4.02
CA LEU A 234 4.92 -18.24 3.91
C LEU A 234 6.40 -17.88 4.02
N HIS A 235 7.12 -18.49 4.97
CA HIS A 235 8.54 -18.25 5.12
C HIS A 235 9.32 -18.67 3.86
N ALA A 236 9.08 -19.87 3.35
CA ALA A 236 9.72 -20.35 2.12
C ALA A 236 9.41 -19.46 0.91
N LEU A 237 8.17 -18.97 0.80
CA LEU A 237 7.79 -18.07 -0.27
C LEU A 237 8.45 -16.69 -0.11
N ALA A 238 8.61 -16.18 1.12
CA ALA A 238 9.37 -14.95 1.37
C ALA A 238 10.80 -15.11 0.89
N CYS A 239 11.48 -16.22 1.24
CA CYS A 239 12.84 -16.53 0.78
C CYS A 239 12.94 -16.58 -0.76
N VAL A 240 12.00 -17.29 -1.41
CA VAL A 240 11.97 -17.37 -2.89
C VAL A 240 11.83 -15.98 -3.52
N LEU A 241 11.09 -15.07 -2.88
CA LEU A 241 10.97 -13.69 -3.38
C LEU A 241 12.19 -12.83 -3.02
N GLU A 242 12.87 -13.08 -1.91
CA GLU A 242 14.14 -12.39 -1.60
C GLU A 242 15.23 -12.72 -2.59
N ASP A 243 15.34 -14.00 -3.01
CA ASP A 243 16.32 -14.46 -4.00
C ASP A 243 16.11 -13.85 -5.40
N VAL A 244 15.03 -13.08 -5.63
CA VAL A 244 14.73 -12.42 -6.92
C VAL A 244 15.79 -11.38 -7.28
N GLU A 245 16.43 -10.73 -6.31
CA GLU A 245 17.51 -9.77 -6.58
C GLU A 245 18.71 -10.42 -7.26
N ASP A 246 18.94 -11.70 -6.99
CA ASP A 246 19.99 -12.50 -7.59
C ASP A 246 19.57 -13.08 -8.97
N GLN A 247 18.36 -12.74 -9.44
CA GLN A 247 17.80 -13.16 -10.71
C GLN A 247 17.64 -11.98 -11.69
N PRO A 248 18.72 -11.58 -12.43
CA PRO A 248 18.70 -10.36 -13.25
C PRO A 248 17.56 -10.33 -14.27
N GLY A 249 17.18 -11.48 -14.84
CA GLY A 249 16.10 -11.58 -15.80
C GLY A 249 14.72 -11.27 -15.20
N VAL A 250 14.47 -11.68 -13.96
CA VAL A 250 13.23 -11.39 -13.24
C VAL A 250 13.20 -9.91 -12.85
N MET A 251 14.30 -9.39 -12.30
CA MET A 251 14.41 -7.96 -11.93
C MET A 251 14.23 -7.04 -13.15
N ALA A 252 14.80 -7.39 -14.30
CA ALA A 252 14.59 -6.66 -15.55
C ALA A 252 13.12 -6.69 -16.01
N SER A 253 12.44 -7.82 -15.81
CA SER A 253 11.00 -7.94 -16.16
C SER A 253 10.09 -7.18 -15.20
N LEU A 254 10.53 -6.95 -13.97
CA LEU A 254 9.85 -6.10 -12.99
C LEU A 254 10.10 -4.61 -13.23
N ASP A 255 11.15 -4.24 -13.97
CA ASP A 255 11.48 -2.85 -14.32
C ASP A 255 10.51 -2.32 -15.39
N ARG A 256 9.28 -2.13 -14.98
CA ARG A 256 8.20 -1.64 -15.83
C ARG A 256 7.20 -0.81 -15.06
N THR A 257 6.50 0.05 -15.78
CA THR A 257 5.39 0.83 -15.22
C THR A 257 4.19 -0.05 -14.91
N VAL A 258 3.71 0.03 -13.68
CA VAL A 258 2.57 -0.70 -13.15
C VAL A 258 1.53 0.29 -12.60
N PRO A 259 0.24 0.16 -12.97
CA PRO A 259 -0.79 1.05 -12.44
C PRO A 259 -0.98 0.85 -10.93
N VAL A 260 -1.13 1.94 -10.19
CA VAL A 260 -1.54 1.90 -8.79
C VAL A 260 -3.05 1.68 -8.74
N LEU A 261 -3.48 0.63 -8.04
CA LEU A 261 -4.89 0.33 -7.86
C LEU A 261 -5.44 1.02 -6.61
N LYS A 262 -6.67 1.52 -6.72
CA LYS A 262 -7.49 2.01 -5.61
C LYS A 262 -8.93 1.57 -5.74
N ASP A 263 -9.67 1.66 -4.65
CA ASP A 263 -11.11 1.49 -4.67
C ASP A 263 -11.80 2.77 -5.17
N HIS A 264 -12.76 2.56 -6.04
CA HIS A 264 -13.62 3.60 -6.59
C HIS A 264 -15.07 3.24 -6.32
N THR A 265 -15.93 4.23 -6.17
CA THR A 265 -17.38 4.00 -6.05
C THR A 265 -17.97 3.62 -7.40
N LEU A 266 -18.72 2.52 -7.45
CA LEU A 266 -19.51 2.13 -8.60
C LEU A 266 -20.92 2.73 -8.45
N PRO A 267 -21.34 3.68 -9.31
CA PRO A 267 -22.66 4.29 -9.23
C PRO A 267 -23.78 3.26 -9.36
N ALA A 268 -24.92 3.51 -8.72
CA ALA A 268 -26.11 2.69 -8.87
C ALA A 268 -26.53 2.63 -10.35
N GLY A 269 -27.02 1.45 -10.78
CA GLY A 269 -27.46 1.25 -12.17
C GLY A 269 -26.36 1.12 -13.22
N THR A 270 -25.08 1.33 -12.87
CA THR A 270 -23.97 1.23 -13.82
C THR A 270 -23.27 -0.13 -13.67
N SER A 271 -23.13 -0.89 -14.75
CA SER A 271 -22.32 -2.13 -14.72
C SER A 271 -20.83 -1.81 -14.63
N VAL A 272 -20.01 -2.76 -14.14
CA VAL A 272 -18.55 -2.57 -14.08
C VAL A 272 -17.94 -2.37 -15.47
N GLN A 273 -18.49 -3.02 -16.48
CA GLN A 273 -18.05 -2.88 -17.88
C GLN A 273 -18.33 -1.47 -18.43
N GLN A 274 -19.56 -0.96 -18.21
CA GLN A 274 -19.92 0.41 -18.60
C GLN A 274 -19.07 1.45 -17.87
N TRP A 275 -18.88 1.25 -16.55
CA TRP A 275 -18.05 2.12 -15.73
C TRP A 275 -16.60 2.18 -16.23
N ALA A 276 -16.03 1.04 -16.60
CA ALA A 276 -14.67 0.94 -17.16
C ALA A 276 -14.57 1.62 -18.51
N ALA A 277 -15.52 1.34 -19.42
CA ALA A 277 -15.55 1.92 -20.76
C ALA A 277 -15.63 3.46 -20.72
N GLN A 278 -16.46 4.03 -19.84
CA GLN A 278 -16.59 5.48 -19.63
C GLN A 278 -15.29 6.16 -19.19
N ARG A 279 -14.31 5.37 -18.71
CA ARG A 279 -13.00 5.84 -18.20
C ARG A 279 -11.82 5.43 -19.08
N ALA A 280 -12.10 4.99 -20.30
CA ALA A 280 -11.11 4.48 -21.24
C ALA A 280 -10.23 3.34 -20.64
N LEU A 281 -10.79 2.55 -19.71
CA LEU A 281 -10.15 1.36 -19.15
C LEU A 281 -10.63 0.11 -19.91
N ASP A 282 -9.76 -0.91 -19.98
CA ASP A 282 -10.16 -2.21 -20.53
C ASP A 282 -11.24 -2.87 -19.66
N PRO A 283 -12.49 -3.00 -20.12
CA PRO A 283 -13.58 -3.57 -19.36
C PRO A 283 -13.35 -5.03 -18.96
N ALA A 284 -12.64 -5.80 -19.80
CA ALA A 284 -12.34 -7.20 -19.51
C ALA A 284 -11.37 -7.31 -18.32
N ARG A 285 -10.31 -6.49 -18.29
CA ARG A 285 -9.37 -6.45 -17.19
C ARG A 285 -10.02 -5.97 -15.89
N ILE A 286 -10.82 -4.89 -15.95
CA ILE A 286 -11.52 -4.40 -14.76
C ILE A 286 -12.50 -5.44 -14.23
N THR A 287 -13.18 -6.18 -15.10
CA THR A 287 -14.06 -7.29 -14.66
C THR A 287 -13.26 -8.42 -14.02
N ARG A 288 -12.10 -8.80 -14.56
CA ARG A 288 -11.23 -9.81 -13.93
C ARG A 288 -10.74 -9.41 -12.54
N LEU A 289 -10.43 -8.14 -12.34
CA LEU A 289 -10.03 -7.61 -11.01
C LEU A 289 -11.21 -7.55 -10.03
N ASN A 290 -12.46 -7.55 -10.52
CA ASN A 290 -13.68 -7.37 -9.74
C ASN A 290 -14.72 -8.47 -9.98
N PRO A 291 -14.40 -9.74 -9.77
CA PRO A 291 -15.32 -10.84 -10.12
C PRO A 291 -16.62 -10.83 -9.31
N ALA A 292 -16.68 -10.17 -8.15
CA ALA A 292 -17.93 -9.96 -7.42
C ALA A 292 -18.98 -9.16 -8.21
N LEU A 293 -18.57 -8.40 -9.22
CA LEU A 293 -19.40 -7.50 -10.02
C LEU A 293 -19.74 -8.08 -11.42
N ALA A 294 -19.13 -9.20 -11.80
CA ALA A 294 -19.26 -9.76 -13.15
C ALA A 294 -20.72 -10.10 -13.53
N GLY A 295 -21.52 -10.54 -12.56
CA GLY A 295 -22.93 -10.88 -12.75
C GLY A 295 -23.93 -9.74 -12.46
N GLY A 296 -23.46 -8.49 -12.40
CA GLY A 296 -24.31 -7.35 -12.00
C GLY A 296 -24.59 -7.25 -10.51
N GLY A 297 -23.91 -8.09 -9.69
CA GLY A 297 -24.05 -8.10 -8.22
C GLY A 297 -23.73 -6.74 -7.59
N ARG A 298 -24.41 -6.43 -6.50
CA ARG A 298 -24.24 -5.18 -5.75
C ARG A 298 -24.08 -5.46 -4.26
N ALA A 299 -23.16 -4.75 -3.61
CA ALA A 299 -23.10 -4.75 -2.16
C ALA A 299 -24.36 -4.13 -1.56
N SER A 300 -24.72 -4.53 -0.34
CA SER A 300 -25.78 -3.92 0.46
C SER A 300 -25.41 -2.53 1.01
N GLY A 301 -24.73 -1.74 0.25
CA GLY A 301 -24.20 -0.42 0.61
C GLY A 301 -23.44 0.16 -0.58
N THR A 302 -22.38 0.93 -0.32
CA THR A 302 -21.54 1.43 -1.40
C THR A 302 -20.81 0.27 -2.10
N THR A 303 -21.14 0.05 -3.37
CA THR A 303 -20.45 -0.91 -4.22
C THR A 303 -19.12 -0.31 -4.68
N ARG A 304 -18.02 -1.06 -4.54
CA ARG A 304 -16.67 -0.60 -4.88
C ARG A 304 -16.08 -1.38 -6.03
N VAL A 305 -15.29 -0.68 -6.85
CA VAL A 305 -14.53 -1.25 -7.97
C VAL A 305 -13.05 -1.03 -7.69
N LEU A 306 -12.23 -2.06 -7.78
CA LEU A 306 -10.79 -1.95 -7.79
C LEU A 306 -10.33 -1.59 -9.21
N ALA A 307 -9.68 -0.44 -9.37
CA ALA A 307 -9.21 0.04 -10.66
C ALA A 307 -8.01 0.97 -10.51
N PRO A 308 -7.28 1.31 -11.59
CA PRO A 308 -6.21 2.30 -11.57
C PRO A 308 -6.64 3.65 -11.00
N VAL A 309 -5.74 4.32 -10.27
CA VAL A 309 -5.99 5.68 -9.70
C VAL A 309 -6.38 6.66 -10.80
N SER A 310 -5.79 6.57 -11.99
CA SER A 310 -6.11 7.41 -13.15
C SER A 310 -7.59 7.36 -13.54
N ALA A 311 -8.32 6.31 -13.15
CA ALA A 311 -9.76 6.20 -13.41
C ALA A 311 -10.60 7.29 -12.71
N ALA A 312 -10.12 7.88 -11.62
CA ALA A 312 -10.81 8.98 -10.94
C ALA A 312 -10.71 10.30 -11.70
N ASN A 313 -9.66 10.48 -12.50
CA ASN A 313 -9.30 11.76 -13.12
C ASN A 313 -9.83 11.93 -14.55
N ALA A 314 -10.40 10.87 -15.16
CA ALA A 314 -10.86 10.92 -16.56
C ALA A 314 -11.97 11.94 -16.83
N THR A 315 -12.69 12.37 -15.79
CA THR A 315 -13.73 13.43 -15.89
C THR A 315 -13.21 14.86 -15.74
N VAL A 316 -11.95 15.03 -15.30
CA VAL A 316 -11.36 16.36 -15.03
C VAL A 316 -10.46 16.83 -16.20
N THR A 317 -9.95 15.89 -17.01
CA THR A 317 -8.95 16.19 -18.04
C THR A 317 -9.53 16.88 -19.28
N GLU A 318 -10.82 16.73 -19.58
CA GLU A 318 -11.43 17.44 -20.71
C GLU A 318 -11.53 18.96 -20.49
N THR A 319 -11.62 19.40 -19.24
CA THR A 319 -11.68 20.84 -18.92
C THR A 319 -10.29 21.48 -18.80
N ALA A 320 -9.26 20.72 -18.44
CA ALA A 320 -7.88 21.20 -18.30
C ALA A 320 -7.14 21.32 -19.65
N THR A 321 -7.44 20.46 -20.62
CA THR A 321 -6.79 20.48 -21.94
C THR A 321 -7.23 21.68 -22.79
N ALA A 322 -8.41 22.24 -22.52
CA ALA A 322 -8.92 23.41 -23.20
C ALA A 322 -8.26 24.74 -22.72
N LEU A 323 -7.63 24.73 -21.53
CA LEU A 323 -6.99 25.91 -20.95
C LEU A 323 -5.48 26.04 -21.25
N VAL A 324 -4.83 24.94 -21.67
CA VAL A 324 -3.37 24.91 -21.94
C VAL A 324 -3.03 25.20 -23.41
N ALA A 325 -4.00 25.16 -24.32
CA ALA A 325 -3.80 25.39 -25.76
C ALA A 325 -3.59 26.87 -26.15
N SER A 326 -3.55 27.80 -25.18
CA SER A 326 -3.42 29.25 -25.46
C SER A 326 -2.11 29.89 -24.99
N ALA A 327 -1.05 29.14 -24.67
CA ALA A 327 0.25 29.71 -24.34
C ALA A 327 1.29 29.34 -25.39
N ALA A 328 1.68 30.29 -26.21
CA ALA A 328 2.77 30.16 -27.19
C ALA A 328 4.14 30.01 -26.49
N PRO A 329 5.11 29.27 -27.08
CA PRO A 329 6.38 29.01 -26.44
C PRO A 329 7.31 30.23 -26.49
N VAL A 330 7.79 30.67 -25.33
CA VAL A 330 8.92 31.60 -25.21
C VAL A 330 10.22 30.77 -25.20
N ALA A 331 11.10 31.05 -26.17
CA ALA A 331 12.39 30.41 -26.33
C ALA A 331 13.31 30.71 -25.13
N ALA A 332 13.84 29.68 -24.48
CA ALA A 332 14.84 29.81 -23.44
C ALA A 332 16.27 29.81 -24.06
N ALA A 333 17.02 30.85 -23.75
CA ALA A 333 18.43 30.97 -24.10
C ALA A 333 19.29 30.10 -23.18
N ALA A 334 20.31 29.46 -23.78
CA ALA A 334 21.26 28.60 -23.11
C ALA A 334 22.26 29.41 -22.25
N PRO A 335 22.72 28.94 -21.10
CA PRO A 335 23.82 29.52 -20.36
C PRO A 335 25.16 28.94 -20.81
N THR A 336 26.11 29.84 -21.00
CA THR A 336 27.52 29.59 -21.28
C THR A 336 28.30 29.05 -20.07
N PRO A 337 29.35 28.25 -20.27
CA PRO A 337 30.14 27.68 -19.17
C PRO A 337 31.30 28.60 -18.77
N GLN A 338 31.45 28.79 -17.47
CA GLN A 338 32.67 29.45 -16.95
C GLN A 338 33.23 28.78 -15.70
N ALA A 339 34.45 28.31 -15.91
CA ALA A 339 35.59 28.22 -14.99
C ALA A 339 35.51 27.31 -13.74
N ALA A 340 36.21 26.19 -13.87
CA ALA A 340 36.83 25.46 -12.78
C ALA A 340 37.86 26.30 -12.03
N LYS A 341 37.82 26.32 -10.71
CA LYS A 341 38.99 26.62 -9.87
C LYS A 341 39.19 25.50 -8.85
N THR A 342 40.34 24.89 -9.01
CA THR A 342 41.06 23.98 -8.12
C THR A 342 41.12 24.50 -6.69
N VAL A 343 40.72 23.71 -5.71
CA VAL A 343 41.16 23.89 -4.33
C VAL A 343 41.66 22.55 -3.80
N ALA A 344 42.82 22.63 -3.20
CA ALA A 344 43.69 21.56 -2.78
C ALA A 344 43.09 20.64 -1.72
N ALA A 345 43.55 19.39 -1.76
CA ALA A 345 43.29 18.33 -0.80
C ALA A 345 43.70 18.74 0.62
N ILE A 346 42.75 18.68 1.53
CA ILE A 346 43.03 18.53 2.96
C ILE A 346 42.59 17.10 3.30
N ALA A 347 43.54 16.27 3.69
CA ALA A 347 43.30 14.93 4.18
C ALA A 347 42.39 15.01 5.43
N ASP A 348 41.14 14.61 5.26
CA ASP A 348 40.18 14.50 6.37
C ASP A 348 40.12 13.05 6.82
N ARG A 349 40.33 12.83 8.11
CA ARG A 349 40.13 11.56 8.79
C ARG A 349 38.69 11.12 8.55
N PRO A 350 38.39 9.81 8.38
CA PRO A 350 37.04 9.36 8.13
C PRO A 350 36.13 9.75 9.32
N ARG A 351 35.30 10.76 9.13
CA ARG A 351 34.20 11.06 10.03
C ARG A 351 33.17 9.95 9.85
N SER A 352 32.97 9.13 10.85
CA SER A 352 31.93 8.10 10.83
C SER A 352 30.60 8.77 10.48
N ARG A 353 30.06 8.50 9.29
CA ARG A 353 28.75 9.02 8.91
C ARG A 353 27.69 8.39 9.79
N ARG A 354 26.76 9.21 10.27
CA ARG A 354 25.63 8.78 11.09
C ARG A 354 24.33 9.08 10.36
N HIS A 355 23.35 8.19 10.53
CA HIS A 355 22.01 8.34 10.00
C HIS A 355 21.01 8.35 11.15
N THR A 356 20.12 9.33 11.20
CA THR A 356 19.00 9.34 12.15
C THR A 356 17.82 8.69 11.47
N VAL A 357 17.34 7.60 12.04
CA VAL A 357 16.18 6.83 11.55
C VAL A 357 14.95 7.73 11.50
N ARG A 358 14.31 7.80 10.35
CA ARG A 358 13.06 8.51 10.14
C ARG A 358 11.89 7.55 10.28
N ASP A 359 10.69 8.11 10.41
CA ASP A 359 9.47 7.31 10.46
C ASP A 359 9.31 6.49 9.17
N GLY A 360 9.06 5.17 9.32
CA GLY A 360 8.94 4.22 8.21
C GLY A 360 10.24 3.74 7.57
N GLU A 361 11.42 4.17 8.04
CA GLU A 361 12.70 3.63 7.57
C GLU A 361 13.04 2.29 8.24
N SER A 362 13.54 1.34 7.45
CA SER A 362 14.06 0.05 7.89
C SER A 362 15.58 0.00 7.80
N ALA A 363 16.19 -0.99 8.46
CA ALA A 363 17.64 -1.23 8.35
C ALA A 363 18.07 -1.42 6.88
N TRP A 364 17.20 -2.00 6.06
CA TRP A 364 17.45 -2.23 4.65
C TRP A 364 17.43 -0.92 3.84
N THR A 365 16.42 -0.05 4.01
CA THR A 365 16.37 1.26 3.31
C THR A 365 17.57 2.13 3.64
N ILE A 366 18.00 2.09 4.90
CA ILE A 366 19.17 2.83 5.36
C ILE A 366 20.45 2.24 4.76
N ALA A 367 20.65 0.91 4.85
CA ALA A 367 21.81 0.23 4.29
C ALA A 367 21.96 0.49 2.79
N ARG A 368 20.85 0.39 2.03
CA ARG A 368 20.85 0.68 0.59
C ARG A 368 21.21 2.13 0.27
N ARG A 369 20.69 3.10 1.04
CA ARG A 369 21.01 4.53 0.87
C ARG A 369 22.50 4.78 0.97
N TYR A 370 23.20 4.01 1.79
CA TYR A 370 24.64 4.13 2.02
C TYR A 370 25.48 3.09 1.29
N GLY A 371 24.87 2.29 0.40
CA GLY A 371 25.56 1.31 -0.44
C GLY A 371 26.22 0.16 0.34
N MET A 372 25.69 -0.17 1.51
CA MET A 372 26.26 -1.21 2.40
C MET A 372 25.30 -2.38 2.60
N PRO A 373 25.80 -3.60 2.83
CA PRO A 373 24.95 -4.74 3.19
C PRO A 373 24.19 -4.51 4.50
N VAL A 374 22.92 -4.93 4.57
CA VAL A 374 22.10 -4.83 5.79
C VAL A 374 22.77 -5.46 6.99
N LYS A 375 23.37 -6.65 6.80
CA LYS A 375 24.13 -7.35 7.84
C LYS A 375 25.28 -6.52 8.39
N ALA A 376 26.00 -5.80 7.51
CA ALA A 376 27.08 -4.89 7.93
C ALA A 376 26.53 -3.72 8.74
N LEU A 377 25.44 -3.07 8.29
CA LEU A 377 24.78 -2.01 9.04
C LEU A 377 24.35 -2.45 10.44
N LEU A 378 23.70 -3.61 10.53
CA LEU A 378 23.23 -4.16 11.81
C LEU A 378 24.40 -4.48 12.73
N SER A 379 25.44 -5.19 12.24
CA SER A 379 26.64 -5.53 13.02
C SER A 379 27.38 -4.28 13.51
N LEU A 380 27.51 -3.26 12.65
CA LEU A 380 28.17 -1.98 12.98
C LEU A 380 27.49 -1.23 14.14
N ASN A 381 26.19 -1.50 14.32
CA ASN A 381 25.37 -0.85 15.36
C ASN A 381 24.99 -1.78 16.52
N GLY A 382 25.55 -3.00 16.58
CA GLY A 382 25.22 -3.97 17.62
C GLY A 382 23.75 -4.44 17.57
N LEU A 383 23.14 -4.39 16.39
CA LEU A 383 21.75 -4.79 16.16
C LEU A 383 21.68 -6.19 15.54
N SER A 384 20.58 -6.88 15.80
CA SER A 384 20.24 -8.16 15.15
C SER A 384 19.17 -7.96 14.08
N GLY A 385 18.94 -8.97 13.24
CA GLY A 385 17.88 -8.95 12.24
C GLY A 385 16.46 -8.74 12.82
N SER A 386 16.26 -9.07 14.10
CA SER A 386 15.01 -8.87 14.84
C SER A 386 14.92 -7.51 15.56
N SER A 387 15.94 -6.66 15.47
CA SER A 387 15.95 -5.36 16.14
C SER A 387 14.99 -4.39 15.45
N VAL A 388 14.05 -3.83 16.21
CA VAL A 388 13.14 -2.80 15.71
C VAL A 388 13.85 -1.45 15.76
N LEU A 389 14.01 -0.81 14.62
CA LEU A 389 14.52 0.55 14.53
C LEU A 389 13.40 1.53 14.95
N LYS A 390 13.70 2.36 15.94
CA LYS A 390 12.76 3.42 16.37
C LYS A 390 13.09 4.72 15.64
N PRO A 391 12.10 5.48 15.18
CA PRO A 391 12.32 6.84 14.70
C PRO A 391 13.12 7.67 15.71
N GLY A 392 14.10 8.42 15.26
CA GLY A 392 15.04 9.15 16.10
C GLY A 392 16.29 8.38 16.53
N ALA A 393 16.35 7.05 16.35
CA ALA A 393 17.58 6.29 16.63
C ALA A 393 18.69 6.73 15.66
N VAL A 394 19.93 6.80 16.17
CA VAL A 394 21.10 7.20 15.36
C VAL A 394 21.95 5.97 15.06
N LEU A 395 22.09 5.65 13.79
CA LEU A 395 22.89 4.52 13.29
C LEU A 395 24.21 5.03 12.68
N ARG A 396 25.27 4.26 12.88
CA ARG A 396 26.52 4.39 12.13
C ARG A 396 26.33 3.73 10.77
N VAL A 397 26.71 4.43 9.69
CA VAL A 397 26.52 3.98 8.30
C VAL A 397 27.81 3.90 7.49
N GLU A 398 28.94 4.15 8.15
CA GLU A 398 30.29 3.92 7.63
C GLU A 398 31.19 3.55 8.81
N ASP A 399 32.20 2.70 8.55
CA ASP A 399 33.26 2.35 9.51
C ASP A 399 34.24 3.51 9.75
#